data_82b7cccc5dd0fa4a97ccd76631897d63
#
_entry.id   82b7cccc5dd0fa4a97ccd76631897d63
#
_cell.length_a   1.000
_cell.length_b   1.000
_cell.length_c   1.000
_cell.angle_alpha   90.00
_cell.angle_beta   90.00
_cell.angle_gamma   90.00
#
_symmetry.space_group_name_H-M   'P 1'
#
loop_
_entity.id
_entity.type
_entity.pdbx_description
1 polymer ?
#
loop_
_entity_poly.entity_id
_entity_poly.type
_entity_poly.pdbx_seq_one_letter_code
_entity_poly.pdbx_strand_id
1 'polypeptide(L)'
;MKDEIKETFCMPNIVEQFGKYINKITPEHPERARALLLASYRAYGLKLRLAPTRELPPSRQFSAQYVNKTVQTMLSHPERAALVSVLMPCELLETMSVTPMCAELYSCFINGAYAESAFAEAAEAEGIAESYCSYHKILLGSAYAGVLPAPKFIVNTSLVCDANNLTFRELADYYGIPQFYVDVPPEQSEDCVAYVANELRELKDFLEEHTG
;
A
#
# COMPACT_ATOMS: atom_id res chain seq x y z
N MET A 1 1.63 -39.33 38.49
CA MET A 1 0.66 -38.27 38.28
C MET A 1 0.99 -37.73 36.87
N LYS A 2 0.20 -38.19 35.90
CA LYS A 2 0.44 -37.88 34.48
C LYS A 2 -0.24 -36.54 34.16
N ASP A 3 0.56 -35.54 33.87
CA ASP A 3 0.07 -34.28 33.29
C ASP A 3 -0.34 -34.57 31.82
N GLU A 4 -1.63 -34.71 31.62
CA GLU A 4 -2.23 -34.68 30.28
C GLU A 4 -2.10 -33.25 29.74
N ILE A 5 -1.12 -33.07 28.88
CA ILE A 5 -1.06 -31.89 28.00
C ILE A 5 -2.30 -31.97 27.11
N LYS A 6 -3.33 -31.19 27.45
CA LYS A 6 -4.46 -30.94 26.53
C LYS A 6 -3.87 -30.28 25.30
N GLU A 7 -3.71 -31.04 24.22
CA GLU A 7 -3.56 -30.49 22.88
C GLU A 7 -4.79 -29.60 22.60
N THR A 8 -4.62 -28.31 22.80
CA THR A 8 -5.62 -27.33 22.37
C THR A 8 -5.66 -27.45 20.85
N PHE A 9 -6.70 -28.04 20.33
CA PHE A 9 -7.01 -28.12 18.92
C PHE A 9 -7.15 -26.66 18.41
N CYS A 10 -6.04 -26.07 17.98
CA CYS A 10 -6.03 -24.75 17.40
C CYS A 10 -6.76 -24.85 16.06
N MET A 11 -7.98 -24.34 16.00
CA MET A 11 -8.69 -24.26 14.73
C MET A 11 -7.80 -23.47 13.77
N PRO A 12 -7.53 -23.98 12.57
CA PRO A 12 -6.64 -23.31 11.63
C PRO A 12 -7.18 -21.91 11.36
N ASN A 13 -6.32 -20.91 11.49
CA ASN A 13 -6.66 -19.52 11.25
C ASN A 13 -7.13 -19.38 9.78
N ILE A 14 -8.40 -19.10 9.59
CA ILE A 14 -9.03 -19.03 8.26
C ILE A 14 -8.32 -17.97 7.37
N VAL A 15 -7.81 -16.91 7.98
CA VAL A 15 -7.07 -15.85 7.27
C VAL A 15 -5.72 -16.37 6.79
N GLU A 16 -5.03 -17.16 7.61
CA GLU A 16 -3.77 -17.80 7.21
C GLU A 16 -3.97 -18.81 6.06
N GLN A 17 -5.05 -19.59 6.11
CA GLN A 17 -5.38 -20.48 4.98
C GLN A 17 -5.70 -19.73 3.72
N PHE A 18 -6.40 -18.60 3.84
CA PHE A 18 -6.67 -17.72 2.73
C PHE A 18 -5.36 -17.17 2.13
N GLY A 19 -4.42 -16.67 2.96
CA GLY A 19 -3.12 -16.18 2.51
C GLY A 19 -2.30 -17.26 1.81
N LYS A 20 -2.23 -18.48 2.37
CA LYS A 20 -1.58 -19.62 1.71
C LYS A 20 -2.18 -19.92 0.33
N TYR A 21 -3.50 -19.78 0.20
CA TYR A 21 -4.16 -19.95 -1.09
C TYR A 21 -3.81 -18.84 -2.07
N ILE A 22 -3.80 -17.57 -1.63
CA ILE A 22 -3.36 -16.45 -2.46
C ILE A 22 -1.92 -16.66 -2.92
N ASN A 23 -0.99 -16.97 -2.02
CA ASN A 23 0.41 -17.23 -2.36
C ASN A 23 0.55 -18.32 -3.44
N LYS A 24 -0.25 -19.40 -3.32
CA LYS A 24 -0.22 -20.52 -4.28
C LYS A 24 -0.69 -20.14 -5.68
N ILE A 25 -1.74 -19.30 -5.79
CA ILE A 25 -2.33 -18.99 -7.09
C ILE A 25 -1.70 -17.79 -7.79
N THR A 26 -1.03 -16.92 -7.04
CA THR A 26 -0.46 -15.66 -7.57
C THR A 26 0.44 -15.85 -8.79
N PRO A 27 1.39 -16.80 -8.83
CA PRO A 27 2.29 -16.93 -9.97
C PRO A 27 1.58 -17.29 -11.30
N GLU A 28 0.50 -18.06 -11.22
CA GLU A 28 -0.21 -18.53 -12.42
C GLU A 28 -1.47 -17.72 -12.74
N HIS A 29 -2.08 -17.12 -11.71
CA HIS A 29 -3.38 -16.44 -11.82
C HIS A 29 -3.43 -15.13 -11.03
N PRO A 30 -2.60 -14.12 -11.35
CA PRO A 30 -2.50 -12.87 -10.59
C PRO A 30 -3.84 -12.08 -10.54
N GLU A 31 -4.61 -12.09 -11.63
CA GLU A 31 -5.91 -11.41 -11.66
C GLU A 31 -6.92 -12.04 -10.70
N ARG A 32 -6.88 -13.37 -10.58
CA ARG A 32 -7.72 -14.09 -9.60
C ARG A 32 -7.28 -13.79 -8.17
N ALA A 33 -5.96 -13.74 -7.92
CA ALA A 33 -5.42 -13.35 -6.61
C ALA A 33 -5.87 -11.93 -6.24
N ARG A 34 -5.75 -10.96 -7.16
CA ARG A 34 -6.25 -9.59 -6.99
C ARG A 34 -7.75 -9.54 -6.68
N ALA A 35 -8.57 -10.28 -7.44
CA ALA A 35 -10.02 -10.31 -7.24
C ALA A 35 -10.40 -10.86 -5.86
N LEU A 36 -9.72 -11.91 -5.38
CA LEU A 36 -9.94 -12.50 -4.06
C LEU A 36 -9.47 -11.58 -2.93
N LEU A 37 -8.31 -10.92 -3.07
CA LEU A 37 -7.84 -9.91 -2.13
C LEU A 37 -8.84 -8.75 -2.04
N LEU A 38 -9.31 -8.23 -3.17
CA LEU A 38 -10.33 -7.19 -3.20
C LEU A 38 -11.64 -7.63 -2.51
N ALA A 39 -12.10 -8.85 -2.76
CA ALA A 39 -13.30 -9.39 -2.12
C ALA A 39 -13.11 -9.50 -0.59
N SER A 40 -11.95 -9.96 -0.13
CA SER A 40 -11.63 -10.04 1.30
C SER A 40 -11.59 -8.66 1.97
N TYR A 41 -11.02 -7.65 1.32
CA TYR A 41 -10.98 -6.27 1.83
C TYR A 41 -12.35 -5.61 1.82
N ARG A 42 -13.22 -5.93 0.86
CA ARG A 42 -14.64 -5.51 0.89
C ARG A 42 -15.39 -6.12 2.08
N ALA A 43 -15.21 -7.41 2.33
CA ALA A 43 -15.78 -8.08 3.49
C ALA A 43 -15.25 -7.49 4.81
N TYR A 44 -13.94 -7.23 4.89
CA TYR A 44 -13.34 -6.58 6.04
C TYR A 44 -13.86 -5.14 6.24
N GLY A 45 -14.02 -4.35 5.19
CA GLY A 45 -14.62 -3.02 5.25
C GLY A 45 -16.09 -3.05 5.72
N LEU A 46 -16.85 -4.07 5.34
CA LEU A 46 -18.19 -4.29 5.85
C LEU A 46 -18.17 -4.60 7.36
N LYS A 47 -17.27 -5.46 7.81
CA LYS A 47 -17.06 -5.76 9.24
C LYS A 47 -16.72 -4.47 10.02
N LEU A 48 -15.79 -3.65 9.53
CA LEU A 48 -15.39 -2.41 10.20
C LEU A 48 -16.57 -1.44 10.40
N ARG A 49 -17.54 -1.45 9.48
CA ARG A 49 -18.74 -0.59 9.56
C ARG A 49 -19.83 -1.18 10.45
N LEU A 50 -20.12 -2.47 10.33
CA LEU A 50 -21.25 -3.13 11.02
C LEU A 50 -20.90 -3.61 12.42
N ALA A 51 -19.65 -3.98 12.66
CA ALA A 51 -19.16 -4.50 13.92
C ALA A 51 -17.84 -3.82 14.32
N PRO A 52 -17.84 -2.52 14.58
CA PRO A 52 -16.63 -1.80 14.97
C PRO A 52 -16.13 -2.34 16.31
N THR A 53 -14.80 -2.39 16.45
CA THR A 53 -14.16 -2.84 17.69
C THR A 53 -14.36 -1.77 18.78
N ARG A 54 -15.16 -2.06 19.79
CA ARG A 54 -15.56 -1.09 20.84
C ARG A 54 -14.38 -0.52 21.65
N GLU A 55 -13.28 -1.24 21.69
CA GLU A 55 -12.07 -0.85 22.40
C GLU A 55 -11.22 0.19 21.66
N LEU A 56 -11.47 0.38 20.36
CA LEU A 56 -10.75 1.35 19.54
C LEU A 56 -11.44 2.72 19.58
N PRO A 57 -10.68 3.82 19.76
CA PRO A 57 -11.24 5.16 19.68
C PRO A 57 -11.81 5.45 18.27
N PRO A 58 -12.81 6.35 18.15
CA PRO A 58 -13.45 6.66 16.87
C PRO A 58 -12.48 7.07 15.75
N SER A 59 -11.41 7.81 16.10
CA SER A 59 -10.37 8.19 15.14
C SER A 59 -9.67 7.00 14.51
N ARG A 60 -9.32 5.98 15.29
CA ARG A 60 -8.70 4.76 14.78
C ARG A 60 -9.66 3.91 13.95
N GLN A 61 -10.93 3.88 14.33
CA GLN A 61 -11.96 3.21 13.54
C GLN A 61 -12.13 3.90 12.18
N PHE A 62 -12.17 5.22 12.16
CA PHE A 62 -12.21 6.00 10.92
C PHE A 62 -10.98 5.73 10.04
N SER A 63 -9.77 5.82 10.60
CA SER A 63 -8.53 5.55 9.87
C SER A 63 -8.52 4.15 9.25
N ALA A 64 -8.95 3.12 10.00
CA ALA A 64 -9.01 1.75 9.49
C ALA A 64 -9.99 1.62 8.31
N GLN A 65 -11.16 2.27 8.38
CA GLN A 65 -12.14 2.28 7.29
C GLN A 65 -11.62 3.05 6.07
N TYR A 66 -10.99 4.20 6.30
CA TYR A 66 -10.43 5.04 5.25
C TYR A 66 -9.33 4.29 4.48
N VAL A 67 -8.31 3.76 5.18
CA VAL A 67 -7.22 3.01 4.55
C VAL A 67 -7.74 1.77 3.81
N ASN A 68 -8.67 1.04 4.41
CA ASN A 68 -9.30 -0.09 3.72
C ASN A 68 -9.98 0.34 2.41
N LYS A 69 -10.63 1.51 2.39
CA LYS A 69 -11.25 2.06 1.18
C LYS A 69 -10.20 2.43 0.12
N THR A 70 -9.07 3.05 0.51
CA THR A 70 -8.02 3.44 -0.45
C THR A 70 -7.41 2.21 -1.13
N VAL A 71 -7.14 1.14 -0.38
CA VAL A 71 -6.66 -0.15 -0.93
C VAL A 71 -7.70 -0.77 -1.88
N GLN A 72 -8.98 -0.76 -1.52
CA GLN A 72 -10.04 -1.25 -2.41
C GLN A 72 -10.10 -0.44 -3.71
N THR A 73 -10.01 0.89 -3.63
CA THR A 73 -10.01 1.77 -4.82
C THR A 73 -8.82 1.44 -5.71
N MET A 74 -7.62 1.32 -5.15
CA MET A 74 -6.42 0.97 -5.90
C MET A 74 -6.56 -0.36 -6.65
N LEU A 75 -7.11 -1.38 -6.01
CA LEU A 75 -7.28 -2.71 -6.64
C LEU A 75 -8.42 -2.78 -7.65
N SER A 76 -9.43 -1.89 -7.59
CA SER A 76 -10.61 -1.94 -8.46
C SER A 76 -10.71 -0.79 -9.46
N HIS A 77 -10.16 0.38 -9.14
CA HIS A 77 -10.21 1.62 -9.93
C HIS A 77 -8.86 2.35 -9.86
N PRO A 78 -7.77 1.72 -10.32
CA PRO A 78 -6.42 2.30 -10.22
C PRO A 78 -6.30 3.65 -10.94
N GLU A 79 -7.10 3.89 -11.98
CA GLU A 79 -7.19 5.15 -12.71
C GLU A 79 -7.67 6.33 -11.86
N ARG A 80 -8.24 6.06 -10.68
CA ARG A 80 -8.69 7.06 -9.67
C ARG A 80 -7.79 7.14 -8.47
N ALA A 81 -6.70 6.37 -8.46
CA ALA A 81 -5.79 6.28 -7.32
C ALA A 81 -4.39 6.75 -7.71
N ALA A 82 -3.72 7.36 -6.76
CA ALA A 82 -2.29 7.60 -6.78
C ALA A 82 -1.60 6.74 -5.71
N LEU A 83 -0.42 6.23 -6.03
CA LEU A 83 0.44 5.61 -5.03
C LEU A 83 1.24 6.71 -4.32
N VAL A 84 1.18 6.72 -2.99
CA VAL A 84 1.83 7.75 -2.17
C VAL A 84 2.67 7.15 -1.06
N SER A 85 3.72 7.84 -0.63
CA SER A 85 4.50 7.48 0.56
C SER A 85 3.81 7.91 1.85
N VAL A 86 4.18 7.30 2.98
CA VAL A 86 3.50 7.44 4.27
C VAL A 86 3.43 8.88 4.82
N LEU A 87 4.41 9.72 4.51
CA LEU A 87 4.46 11.12 5.00
C LEU A 87 4.02 12.14 3.94
N MET A 88 3.38 11.70 2.86
CA MET A 88 2.87 12.59 1.83
C MET A 88 1.62 13.34 2.30
N PRO A 89 1.52 14.68 2.12
CA PRO A 89 0.31 15.43 2.40
C PRO A 89 -0.79 15.07 1.38
N CYS A 90 -1.65 14.11 1.77
CA CYS A 90 -2.65 13.51 0.89
C CYS A 90 -3.85 14.43 0.61
N GLU A 91 -4.03 15.51 1.37
CA GLU A 91 -5.17 16.41 1.27
C GLU A 91 -5.27 17.08 -0.10
N LEU A 92 -4.14 17.40 -0.72
CA LEU A 92 -4.11 17.97 -2.07
C LEU A 92 -4.68 17.01 -3.10
N LEU A 93 -4.33 15.72 -3.02
CA LEU A 93 -4.84 14.69 -3.93
C LEU A 93 -6.36 14.51 -3.77
N GLU A 94 -6.83 14.48 -2.53
CA GLU A 94 -8.26 14.32 -2.24
C GLU A 94 -9.12 15.48 -2.74
N THR A 95 -8.62 16.72 -2.64
CA THR A 95 -9.33 17.89 -3.18
C THR A 95 -9.49 17.80 -4.70
N MET A 96 -8.60 17.08 -5.38
CA MET A 96 -8.67 16.82 -6.82
C MET A 96 -9.32 15.46 -7.17
N SER A 97 -10.05 14.88 -6.23
CA SER A 97 -10.78 13.60 -6.39
C SER A 97 -9.89 12.40 -6.74
N VAL A 98 -8.62 12.44 -6.38
CA VAL A 98 -7.69 11.32 -6.49
C VAL A 98 -7.57 10.63 -5.13
N THR A 99 -7.75 9.31 -5.12
CA THR A 99 -7.61 8.51 -3.90
C THR A 99 -6.13 8.24 -3.62
N PRO A 100 -5.55 8.78 -2.52
CA PRO A 100 -4.16 8.49 -2.16
C PRO A 100 -4.07 7.12 -1.49
N MET A 101 -3.40 6.16 -2.11
CA MET A 101 -3.13 4.85 -1.52
C MET A 101 -1.70 4.80 -1.01
N CYS A 102 -1.54 4.76 0.30
CA CYS A 102 -0.24 4.67 0.93
C CYS A 102 0.39 3.29 0.70
N ALA A 103 1.57 3.28 0.12
CA ALA A 103 2.30 2.10 -0.28
C ALA A 103 2.60 1.15 0.89
N GLU A 104 3.08 1.70 2.00
CA GLU A 104 3.44 0.94 3.19
C GLU A 104 2.19 0.32 3.84
N LEU A 105 1.07 1.04 3.82
CA LEU A 105 -0.21 0.51 4.31
C LEU A 105 -0.76 -0.60 3.41
N TYR A 106 -0.56 -0.53 2.09
CA TYR A 106 -0.89 -1.64 1.19
C TYR A 106 -0.14 -2.92 1.60
N SER A 107 1.17 -2.82 1.83
CA SER A 107 1.97 -3.95 2.27
C SER A 107 1.53 -4.50 3.63
N CYS A 108 1.08 -3.63 4.56
CA CYS A 108 0.45 -4.06 5.81
C CYS A 108 -0.83 -4.89 5.56
N PHE A 109 -1.65 -4.50 4.58
CA PHE A 109 -2.88 -5.22 4.24
C PHE A 109 -2.57 -6.59 3.64
N ILE A 110 -1.56 -6.70 2.78
CA ILE A 110 -1.08 -7.97 2.22
C ILE A 110 -0.57 -8.89 3.34
N ASN A 111 0.28 -8.37 4.25
CA ASN A 111 0.78 -9.13 5.39
C ASN A 111 -0.36 -9.53 6.35
N GLY A 112 -1.32 -8.63 6.60
CA GLY A 112 -2.50 -8.94 7.41
C GLY A 112 -3.38 -10.05 6.84
N ALA A 113 -3.26 -10.30 5.53
CA ALA A 113 -3.90 -11.42 4.85
C ALA A 113 -3.03 -12.69 4.78
N TYR A 114 -1.79 -12.67 5.33
CA TYR A 114 -0.78 -13.74 5.24
C TYR A 114 -0.42 -14.10 3.78
N ALA A 115 -0.44 -13.12 2.89
CA ALA A 115 -0.22 -13.32 1.46
C ALA A 115 1.11 -12.73 0.96
N GLU A 116 2.04 -12.39 1.86
CA GLU A 116 3.26 -11.65 1.56
C GLU A 116 4.35 -12.47 0.87
N SER A 117 4.40 -13.82 1.07
CA SER A 117 5.52 -14.62 0.62
C SER A 117 5.66 -14.66 -0.90
N ALA A 118 4.56 -14.86 -1.64
CA ALA A 118 4.61 -14.88 -3.10
C ALA A 118 5.08 -13.56 -3.70
N PHE A 119 4.78 -12.43 -3.05
CA PHE A 119 5.20 -11.12 -3.50
C PHE A 119 6.67 -10.85 -3.15
N ALA A 120 7.12 -11.26 -1.96
CA ALA A 120 8.53 -11.16 -1.61
C ALA A 120 9.41 -11.99 -2.57
N GLU A 121 8.99 -13.22 -2.86
CA GLU A 121 9.65 -14.12 -3.82
C GLU A 121 9.66 -13.54 -5.24
N ALA A 122 8.55 -12.92 -5.68
CA ALA A 122 8.48 -12.27 -7.00
C ALA A 122 9.45 -11.09 -7.11
N ALA A 123 9.59 -10.27 -6.07
CA ALA A 123 10.56 -9.18 -6.05
C ALA A 123 12.00 -9.69 -6.07
N GLU A 124 12.30 -10.73 -5.30
CA GLU A 124 13.63 -11.34 -5.25
C GLU A 124 14.01 -12.01 -6.58
N ALA A 125 13.05 -12.61 -7.28
CA ALA A 125 13.24 -13.18 -8.61
C ALA A 125 13.63 -12.12 -9.66
N GLU A 126 13.15 -10.89 -9.50
CA GLU A 126 13.51 -9.74 -10.35
C GLU A 126 14.77 -8.99 -9.87
N GLY A 127 15.49 -9.55 -8.89
CA GLY A 127 16.80 -9.07 -8.45
C GLY A 127 16.77 -8.10 -7.27
N ILE A 128 15.63 -7.90 -6.62
CA ILE A 128 15.57 -7.11 -5.38
C ILE A 128 16.25 -7.90 -4.25
N ALA A 129 17.18 -7.28 -3.56
CA ALA A 129 17.95 -7.92 -2.51
C ALA A 129 17.07 -8.51 -1.39
N GLU A 130 17.40 -9.70 -0.89
CA GLU A 130 16.70 -10.33 0.25
C GLU A 130 16.65 -9.41 1.48
N SER A 131 17.74 -8.65 1.72
CA SER A 131 17.85 -7.69 2.83
C SER A 131 17.09 -6.37 2.61
N TYR A 132 16.45 -6.18 1.45
CA TYR A 132 15.65 -4.98 1.19
C TYR A 132 14.46 -4.88 2.13
N CYS A 133 13.96 -3.65 2.39
CA CYS A 133 12.83 -3.44 3.27
C CYS A 133 11.62 -4.28 2.86
N SER A 134 11.08 -5.09 3.78
CA SER A 134 9.99 -6.03 3.50
C SER A 134 8.72 -5.34 2.97
N TYR A 135 8.40 -4.14 3.48
CA TYR A 135 7.26 -3.36 2.98
C TYR A 135 7.40 -3.03 1.50
N HIS A 136 8.55 -2.52 1.12
CA HIS A 136 8.85 -2.15 -0.27
C HIS A 136 9.00 -3.38 -1.17
N LYS A 137 9.56 -4.46 -0.64
CA LYS A 137 9.67 -5.74 -1.35
C LYS A 137 8.30 -6.31 -1.69
N ILE A 138 7.36 -6.34 -0.75
CA ILE A 138 5.97 -6.77 -0.98
C ILE A 138 5.29 -5.88 -2.02
N LEU A 139 5.50 -4.58 -1.97
CA LEU A 139 4.91 -3.64 -2.92
C LEU A 139 5.42 -3.88 -4.35
N LEU A 140 6.75 -3.92 -4.53
CA LEU A 140 7.41 -4.21 -5.82
C LEU A 140 6.97 -5.58 -6.35
N GLY A 141 7.03 -6.61 -5.52
CA GLY A 141 6.62 -7.94 -5.92
C GLY A 141 5.14 -8.06 -6.26
N SER A 142 4.28 -7.26 -5.63
CA SER A 142 2.86 -7.19 -6.02
C SER A 142 2.67 -6.59 -7.41
N ALA A 143 3.51 -5.63 -7.80
CA ALA A 143 3.53 -5.07 -9.13
C ALA A 143 4.06 -6.08 -10.15
N TYR A 144 5.22 -6.67 -9.88
CA TYR A 144 5.87 -7.64 -10.76
C TYR A 144 5.03 -8.92 -10.97
N ALA A 145 4.35 -9.37 -9.91
CA ALA A 145 3.40 -10.47 -10.00
C ALA A 145 2.07 -10.10 -10.71
N GLY A 146 1.86 -8.85 -11.12
CA GLY A 146 0.64 -8.40 -11.81
C GLY A 146 -0.60 -8.27 -10.91
N VAL A 147 -0.44 -8.30 -9.59
CA VAL A 147 -1.54 -8.16 -8.63
C VAL A 147 -1.83 -6.70 -8.32
N LEU A 148 -0.82 -5.87 -8.12
CA LEU A 148 -0.97 -4.42 -7.97
C LEU A 148 -1.09 -3.79 -9.38
N PRO A 149 -2.22 -3.18 -9.74
CA PRO A 149 -2.35 -2.51 -11.03
C PRO A 149 -1.64 -1.15 -11.04
N ALA A 150 -1.31 -0.64 -12.23
CA ALA A 150 -0.71 0.68 -12.38
C ALA A 150 -1.65 1.78 -11.87
N PRO A 151 -1.22 2.63 -10.91
CA PRO A 151 -1.99 3.80 -10.49
C PRO A 151 -2.01 4.88 -11.59
N LYS A 152 -2.80 5.93 -11.38
CA LYS A 152 -2.84 7.07 -12.29
C LYS A 152 -1.47 7.78 -12.37
N PHE A 153 -0.83 7.96 -11.22
CA PHE A 153 0.52 8.51 -11.05
C PHE A 153 1.06 8.16 -9.66
N ILE A 154 2.29 8.52 -9.41
CA ILE A 154 2.97 8.33 -8.12
C ILE A 154 3.33 9.70 -7.54
N VAL A 155 3.17 9.86 -6.21
CA VAL A 155 3.66 11.02 -5.48
C VAL A 155 4.36 10.55 -4.21
N ASN A 156 5.62 10.89 -4.05
CA ASN A 156 6.38 10.53 -2.85
C ASN A 156 7.26 11.69 -2.36
N THR A 157 7.83 11.54 -1.18
CA THR A 157 8.65 12.57 -0.54
C THR A 157 9.98 12.00 -0.04
N SER A 158 11.00 12.85 0.08
CA SER A 158 12.31 12.50 0.63
C SER A 158 12.28 12.15 2.13
N LEU A 159 11.18 12.42 2.83
CA LEU A 159 11.12 12.37 4.30
C LEU A 159 11.26 10.98 4.93
N VAL A 160 11.10 9.89 4.19
CA VAL A 160 11.02 8.56 4.79
C VAL A 160 12.38 7.87 4.84
N CYS A 161 12.82 7.31 3.72
CA CYS A 161 14.08 6.58 3.61
C CYS A 161 14.47 6.37 2.14
N ASP A 162 15.72 5.98 1.90
CA ASP A 162 16.21 5.74 0.54
C ASP A 162 15.49 4.57 -0.15
N ALA A 163 15.11 3.54 0.59
CA ALA A 163 14.32 2.44 0.04
C ALA A 163 12.96 2.92 -0.50
N ASN A 164 12.32 3.89 0.18
CA ASN A 164 11.11 4.54 -0.31
C ASN A 164 11.36 5.20 -1.67
N ASN A 165 12.36 6.05 -1.75
CA ASN A 165 12.68 6.81 -2.96
C ASN A 165 12.99 5.89 -4.16
N LEU A 166 13.79 4.85 -3.94
CA LEU A 166 14.13 3.87 -4.97
C LEU A 166 12.90 3.08 -5.44
N THR A 167 12.06 2.62 -4.50
CA THR A 167 10.85 1.84 -4.82
C THR A 167 9.86 2.62 -5.67
N PHE A 168 9.60 3.89 -5.33
CA PHE A 168 8.64 4.68 -6.09
C PHE A 168 9.13 5.03 -7.48
N ARG A 169 10.43 5.29 -7.62
CA ARG A 169 11.07 5.51 -8.91
C ARG A 169 11.00 4.25 -9.77
N GLU A 170 11.37 3.11 -9.20
CA GLU A 170 11.28 1.81 -9.89
C GLU A 170 9.87 1.51 -10.37
N LEU A 171 8.86 1.74 -9.53
CA LEU A 171 7.46 1.54 -9.92
C LEU A 171 6.99 2.51 -11.01
N ALA A 172 7.44 3.77 -10.97
CA ALA A 172 7.12 4.74 -12.01
C ALA A 172 7.70 4.31 -13.36
N ASP A 173 8.95 3.87 -13.36
CA ASP A 173 9.64 3.36 -14.56
C ASP A 173 8.99 2.05 -15.05
N TYR A 174 8.72 1.10 -14.14
CA TYR A 174 8.09 -0.19 -14.46
C TYR A 174 6.71 -0.03 -15.13
N TYR A 175 5.88 0.88 -14.60
CA TYR A 175 4.54 1.12 -15.17
C TYR A 175 4.54 2.13 -16.31
N GLY A 176 5.61 2.90 -16.51
CA GLY A 176 5.66 3.99 -17.48
C GLY A 176 4.68 5.13 -17.15
N ILE A 177 4.52 5.47 -15.87
CA ILE A 177 3.57 6.47 -15.39
C ILE A 177 4.26 7.69 -14.79
N PRO A 178 3.59 8.86 -14.74
CA PRO A 178 4.15 10.06 -14.13
C PRO A 178 4.45 9.89 -12.65
N GLN A 179 5.54 10.51 -12.21
CA GLN A 179 5.92 10.60 -10.80
C GLN A 179 6.25 12.05 -10.43
N PHE A 180 5.79 12.50 -9.28
CA PHE A 180 6.22 13.73 -8.65
C PHE A 180 6.91 13.42 -7.31
N TYR A 181 8.08 14.01 -7.11
CA TYR A 181 8.89 13.84 -5.92
C TYR A 181 8.98 15.15 -5.16
N VAL A 182 8.42 15.18 -3.95
CA VAL A 182 8.50 16.33 -3.06
C VAL A 182 9.78 16.22 -2.24
N ASP A 183 10.77 17.06 -2.56
CA ASP A 183 11.99 17.13 -1.78
C ASP A 183 11.82 18.00 -0.55
N VAL A 184 12.27 17.48 0.60
CA VAL A 184 12.22 18.17 1.89
C VAL A 184 13.62 18.18 2.48
N PRO A 185 14.29 19.34 2.50
CA PRO A 185 15.61 19.48 3.09
C PRO A 185 15.64 19.11 4.57
N PRO A 186 16.73 18.52 5.08
CA PRO A 186 16.85 18.15 6.50
C PRO A 186 17.07 19.35 7.43
N GLU A 187 17.50 20.49 6.89
CA GLU A 187 17.74 21.71 7.64
C GLU A 187 16.42 22.43 7.97
N GLN A 188 16.41 23.13 9.10
CA GLN A 188 15.28 23.96 9.52
C GLN A 188 15.64 25.44 9.39
N SER A 189 15.25 26.07 8.29
CA SER A 189 15.43 27.50 8.02
C SER A 189 14.21 28.09 7.30
N GLU A 190 14.11 29.42 7.26
CA GLU A 190 13.05 30.10 6.50
C GLU A 190 13.16 29.80 5.01
N ASP A 191 14.38 29.66 4.49
CA ASP A 191 14.62 29.31 3.08
C ASP A 191 14.12 27.89 2.78
N CYS A 192 14.33 26.93 3.69
CA CYS A 192 13.80 25.57 3.52
C CYS A 192 12.27 25.54 3.55
N VAL A 193 11.63 26.35 4.39
CA VAL A 193 10.17 26.49 4.39
C VAL A 193 9.67 27.06 3.06
N ALA A 194 10.34 28.09 2.54
CA ALA A 194 9.99 28.68 1.24
C ALA A 194 10.19 27.67 0.09
N TYR A 195 11.25 26.87 0.15
CA TYR A 195 11.55 25.81 -0.81
C TYR A 195 10.43 24.75 -0.83
N VAL A 196 10.09 24.17 0.33
CA VAL A 196 9.03 23.16 0.43
C VAL A 196 7.68 23.72 0.02
N ALA A 197 7.40 24.99 0.35
CA ALA A 197 6.18 25.65 -0.11
C ALA A 197 6.13 25.77 -1.65
N ASN A 198 7.28 25.91 -2.32
CA ASN A 198 7.35 25.89 -3.77
C ASN A 198 7.13 24.48 -4.32
N GLU A 199 7.79 23.45 -3.76
CA GLU A 199 7.57 22.05 -4.10
C GLU A 199 6.06 21.68 -4.05
N LEU A 200 5.35 22.16 -3.02
CA LEU A 200 3.89 21.91 -2.90
C LEU A 200 3.07 22.67 -3.95
N ARG A 201 3.53 23.83 -4.44
CA ARG A 201 2.86 24.51 -5.56
C ARG A 201 3.10 23.78 -6.88
N GLU A 202 4.32 23.31 -7.10
CA GLU A 202 4.66 22.51 -8.28
C GLU A 202 3.91 21.17 -8.25
N LEU A 203 3.75 20.54 -7.07
CA LEU A 203 2.87 19.39 -6.90
C LEU A 203 1.43 19.71 -7.31
N LYS A 204 0.89 20.86 -6.89
CA LYS A 204 -0.46 21.29 -7.28
C LYS A 204 -0.57 21.38 -8.80
N ASP A 205 0.40 22.01 -9.46
CA ASP A 205 0.41 22.18 -10.92
C ASP A 205 0.50 20.80 -11.62
N PHE A 206 1.35 19.89 -11.13
CA PHE A 206 1.40 18.49 -11.58
C PHE A 206 0.05 17.77 -11.43
N LEU A 207 -0.62 17.96 -10.29
CA LEU A 207 -1.93 17.34 -10.06
C LEU A 207 -2.98 17.91 -11.02
N GLU A 208 -3.01 19.23 -11.26
CA GLU A 208 -3.92 19.86 -12.23
C GLU A 208 -3.70 19.33 -13.65
N GLU A 209 -2.45 19.18 -14.08
CA GLU A 209 -2.10 18.61 -15.38
C GLU A 209 -2.62 17.18 -15.56
N HIS A 210 -2.55 16.36 -14.51
CA HIS A 210 -2.86 14.92 -14.60
C HIS A 210 -4.29 14.57 -14.15
N THR A 211 -5.06 15.52 -13.60
CA THR A 211 -6.44 15.27 -13.17
C THR A 211 -7.50 15.94 -14.03
N GLY A 212 -7.17 17.01 -14.72
CA GLY A 212 -8.06 17.77 -15.62
C GLY A 212 -8.84 18.82 -14.88
#